data_339df15f91633f1105b1bc90672a4581
#
_entry.id   339df15f91633f1105b1bc90672a4581
#
_cell.length_a   1.000
_cell.length_b   1.000
_cell.length_c   1.000
_cell.angle_alpha   90.00
_cell.angle_beta   90.00
_cell.angle_gamma   90.00
#
_symmetry.space_group_name_H-M   'P 1'
#
loop_
_entity.id
_entity.type
_entity.pdbx_description
1 polymer ?
#
loop_
_entity_poly.entity_id
_entity_poly.type
_entity_poly.pdbx_seq_one_letter_code
_entity_poly.pdbx_strand_id
1 'polypeptide(L)'
;MKKRKSCFIWFLCILLLVTVLPSVDFTEAQAASVSSTFTGWKASGGKKYYYKNGKKLTDLHKIGKYYYCFAADGTMLTGWHRIHNRFRYFGKQTGRMRINQTVNGRKINSKGVWTPVVVLDPGHSAVVASGYEPLGPGSGQMKEKDTSGTQGVATGVEEYKLNLS
;
A
#
# COMPACT_ATOMS: atom_id res chain seq x y z
N MET A 1 39.90 70.79 25.56
CA MET A 1 38.62 70.48 26.24
C MET A 1 37.50 70.67 25.26
N LYS A 2 36.89 69.59 24.78
CA LYS A 2 35.53 69.52 24.22
C LYS A 2 35.35 68.20 23.40
N LYS A 3 34.22 67.53 23.62
CA LYS A 3 33.61 66.45 22.82
C LYS A 3 33.86 65.03 23.33
N ARG A 4 33.24 64.71 24.44
CA ARG A 4 32.97 63.30 24.87
C ARG A 4 31.50 63.08 25.28
N LYS A 5 30.56 63.82 24.70
CA LYS A 5 29.11 63.60 25.06
C LYS A 5 28.20 63.12 23.94
N SER A 6 28.75 62.85 22.75
CA SER A 6 27.89 62.48 21.63
C SER A 6 27.76 60.94 21.36
N CYS A 7 28.57 60.11 22.03
CA CYS A 7 28.55 58.65 21.77
C CYS A 7 27.62 57.88 22.70
N PHE A 8 27.17 58.47 23.81
CA PHE A 8 26.32 57.80 24.78
C PHE A 8 24.81 57.85 24.42
N ILE A 9 24.40 58.83 23.66
CA ILE A 9 22.99 59.00 23.25
C ILE A 9 22.67 58.07 22.06
N TRP A 10 23.65 57.77 21.21
CA TRP A 10 23.45 56.84 20.09
C TRP A 10 23.35 55.39 20.52
N PHE A 11 24.05 55.01 21.60
CA PHE A 11 23.94 53.64 22.15
C PHE A 11 22.62 53.39 22.88
N LEU A 12 21.99 54.42 23.44
CA LEU A 12 20.71 54.31 24.11
C LEU A 12 19.55 54.19 23.10
N CYS A 13 19.67 54.82 21.92
CA CYS A 13 18.66 54.69 20.86
C CYS A 13 18.70 53.33 20.14
N ILE A 14 19.86 52.66 20.07
CA ILE A 14 19.97 51.35 19.44
C ILE A 14 19.43 50.24 20.38
N LEU A 15 19.51 50.46 21.72
CA LEU A 15 19.01 49.48 22.69
C LEU A 15 17.49 49.50 22.82
N LEU A 16 16.80 50.56 22.39
CA LEU A 16 15.34 50.69 22.43
C LEU A 16 14.65 50.26 21.14
N LEU A 17 15.41 49.91 20.08
CA LEU A 17 14.85 49.49 18.79
C LEU A 17 14.76 47.96 18.63
N VAL A 18 15.18 47.18 19.65
CA VAL A 18 15.21 45.71 19.60
C VAL A 18 14.01 45.04 20.26
N THR A 19 13.04 45.80 20.80
CA THR A 19 11.94 45.23 21.60
C THR A 19 10.57 45.29 20.95
N VAL A 20 10.44 45.54 19.65
CA VAL A 20 9.17 45.39 18.93
C VAL A 20 9.42 44.48 17.70
N LEU A 21 9.83 43.25 17.95
CA LEU A 21 9.50 42.21 17.02
C LEU A 21 7.99 41.94 17.20
N PRO A 22 7.16 42.05 16.13
CA PRO A 22 5.82 41.54 16.21
C PRO A 22 5.98 40.04 16.50
N SER A 23 5.42 39.61 17.61
CA SER A 23 5.16 38.21 17.84
C SER A 23 4.39 37.74 16.62
N VAL A 24 5.05 37.01 15.73
CA VAL A 24 4.36 36.23 14.69
C VAL A 24 3.62 35.17 15.50
N ASP A 25 2.35 35.46 15.83
CA ASP A 25 1.43 34.44 16.25
C ASP A 25 1.42 33.41 15.13
N PHE A 26 2.19 32.34 15.35
CA PHE A 26 1.99 31.11 14.62
C PHE A 26 0.54 30.67 14.97
N THR A 27 -0.41 31.20 14.24
CA THR A 27 -1.73 30.62 14.18
C THR A 27 -1.50 29.22 13.62
N GLU A 28 -1.29 28.28 14.55
CA GLU A 28 -1.41 26.85 14.28
C GLU A 28 -2.68 26.71 13.47
N ALA A 29 -2.53 26.29 12.19
CA ALA A 29 -3.65 26.10 11.30
C ALA A 29 -4.59 25.12 11.99
N GLN A 30 -5.60 25.64 12.64
CA GLN A 30 -6.57 24.91 13.45
C GLN A 30 -7.26 23.94 12.51
N ALA A 31 -6.75 22.70 12.49
CA ALA A 31 -7.40 21.61 11.78
C ALA A 31 -8.86 21.62 12.26
N ALA A 32 -9.76 22.05 11.38
CA ALA A 32 -11.17 22.24 11.72
C ALA A 32 -11.65 20.98 12.44
N SER A 33 -11.87 21.10 13.75
CA SER A 33 -12.29 20.00 14.60
C SER A 33 -13.62 19.47 14.07
N VAL A 34 -13.64 18.20 13.71
CA VAL A 34 -14.88 17.55 13.30
C VAL A 34 -15.71 17.31 14.56
N SER A 35 -16.97 17.76 14.57
CA SER A 35 -17.87 17.51 15.70
C SER A 35 -17.82 16.05 16.14
N SER A 36 -17.76 15.81 17.44
CA SER A 36 -17.70 14.47 18.04
C SER A 36 -18.85 13.54 17.64
N THR A 37 -19.94 14.11 17.11
CA THR A 37 -21.12 13.36 16.63
C THR A 37 -21.15 13.17 15.13
N PHE A 38 -20.26 13.82 14.38
CA PHE A 38 -20.28 13.76 12.91
C PHE A 38 -20.05 12.34 12.39
N THR A 39 -20.95 11.89 11.52
CA THR A 39 -20.81 10.64 10.76
C THR A 39 -21.04 10.93 9.28
N GLY A 40 -20.06 10.64 8.44
CA GLY A 40 -20.17 10.93 7.01
C GLY A 40 -18.83 11.09 6.31
N TRP A 41 -18.89 11.37 5.01
CA TRP A 41 -17.74 11.64 4.17
C TRP A 41 -17.23 13.06 4.35
N LYS A 42 -15.91 13.22 4.38
CA LYS A 42 -15.22 14.53 4.34
C LYS A 42 -14.05 14.47 3.39
N ALA A 43 -13.86 15.53 2.60
CA ALA A 43 -12.69 15.71 1.75
C ALA A 43 -11.84 16.86 2.31
N SER A 44 -10.52 16.68 2.33
CA SER A 44 -9.57 17.69 2.76
C SER A 44 -8.22 17.41 2.11
N GLY A 45 -7.55 18.45 1.58
CA GLY A 45 -6.24 18.31 0.94
C GLY A 45 -6.20 17.28 -0.20
N GLY A 46 -7.26 17.19 -1.02
CA GLY A 46 -7.36 16.20 -2.11
C GLY A 46 -7.59 14.76 -1.65
N LYS A 47 -7.66 14.50 -0.36
CA LYS A 47 -7.88 13.19 0.24
C LYS A 47 -9.34 13.08 0.73
N LYS A 48 -9.87 11.84 0.73
CA LYS A 48 -11.22 11.52 1.23
C LYS A 48 -11.13 10.71 2.51
N TYR A 49 -11.99 11.02 3.47
CA TYR A 49 -12.09 10.39 4.77
C TYR A 49 -13.54 10.03 5.05
N TYR A 50 -13.77 9.00 5.85
CA TYR A 50 -15.08 8.74 6.43
C TYR A 50 -14.98 8.80 7.95
N TYR A 51 -15.88 9.56 8.55
CA TYR A 51 -15.98 9.70 10.00
C TYR A 51 -17.16 8.89 10.52
N LYS A 52 -16.99 8.29 11.67
CA LYS A 52 -18.07 7.69 12.46
C LYS A 52 -17.95 8.21 13.87
N ASN A 53 -18.99 8.93 14.33
CA ASN A 53 -19.00 9.58 15.65
C ASN A 53 -17.74 10.45 15.86
N GLY A 54 -17.44 11.33 14.92
CA GLY A 54 -16.31 12.25 14.95
C GLY A 54 -14.92 11.63 14.75
N LYS A 55 -14.79 10.30 14.70
CA LYS A 55 -13.52 9.59 14.49
C LYS A 55 -13.37 9.13 13.05
N LYS A 56 -12.17 9.30 12.48
CA LYS A 56 -11.84 8.77 11.14
C LYS A 56 -11.85 7.24 11.19
N LEU A 57 -12.46 6.61 10.18
CA LEU A 57 -12.30 5.18 9.99
C LEU A 57 -10.91 4.87 9.43
N THR A 58 -10.35 3.74 9.86
CA THR A 58 -9.13 3.12 9.34
C THR A 58 -9.44 1.66 8.98
N ASP A 59 -8.67 1.05 8.07
CA ASP A 59 -8.88 -0.32 7.63
C ASP A 59 -10.17 -0.54 6.79
N LEU A 60 -10.64 -1.76 6.67
CA LEU A 60 -11.72 -2.19 5.78
C LEU A 60 -13.10 -2.04 6.46
N HIS A 61 -13.97 -1.21 5.89
CA HIS A 61 -15.31 -0.97 6.42
C HIS A 61 -16.39 -1.08 5.33
N LYS A 62 -17.56 -1.57 5.73
CA LYS A 62 -18.78 -1.50 4.93
C LYS A 62 -19.51 -0.21 5.23
N ILE A 63 -19.72 0.62 4.22
CA ILE A 63 -20.46 1.89 4.29
C ILE A 63 -21.60 1.82 3.28
N GLY A 64 -22.82 1.78 3.78
CA GLY A 64 -23.98 1.44 2.97
C GLY A 64 -23.84 0.04 2.35
N LYS A 65 -23.97 -0.07 1.04
CA LYS A 65 -23.87 -1.35 0.32
C LYS A 65 -22.45 -1.68 -0.21
N TYR A 66 -21.47 -0.80 0.02
CA TYR A 66 -20.12 -0.98 -0.53
C TYR A 66 -19.07 -1.09 0.58
N TYR A 67 -17.97 -1.77 0.27
CA TYR A 67 -16.79 -1.81 1.11
C TYR A 67 -15.77 -0.76 0.65
N TYR A 68 -15.11 -0.12 1.62
CA TYR A 68 -14.05 0.86 1.45
C TYR A 68 -12.90 0.51 2.40
N CYS A 69 -11.69 0.91 2.05
CA CYS A 69 -10.56 0.76 2.95
C CYS A 69 -9.89 2.11 3.18
N PHE A 70 -9.39 2.30 4.39
CA PHE A 70 -8.74 3.53 4.81
C PHE A 70 -7.36 3.21 5.38
N ALA A 71 -6.39 4.05 5.08
CA ALA A 71 -5.05 3.96 5.65
C ALA A 71 -5.06 4.29 7.15
N ALA A 72 -3.93 4.14 7.83
CA ALA A 72 -3.79 4.44 9.26
C ALA A 72 -4.07 5.92 9.59
N ASP A 73 -3.82 6.84 8.65
CA ASP A 73 -4.16 8.26 8.78
C ASP A 73 -5.64 8.57 8.48
N GLY A 74 -6.43 7.54 8.14
CA GLY A 74 -7.84 7.64 7.74
C GLY A 74 -8.06 7.98 6.27
N THR A 75 -7.03 8.11 5.45
CA THR A 75 -7.18 8.39 4.01
C THR A 75 -7.80 7.20 3.28
N MET A 76 -8.85 7.44 2.48
CA MET A 76 -9.47 6.42 1.65
C MET A 76 -8.50 5.87 0.61
N LEU A 77 -8.32 4.55 0.59
CA LEU A 77 -7.45 3.85 -0.35
C LEU A 77 -8.14 3.62 -1.70
N THR A 78 -7.35 3.67 -2.78
CA THR A 78 -7.78 3.37 -4.16
C THR A 78 -6.73 2.54 -4.88
N GLY A 79 -7.13 1.74 -5.86
CA GLY A 79 -6.21 0.84 -6.56
C GLY A 79 -6.03 -0.51 -5.86
N TRP A 80 -4.92 -1.17 -6.14
CA TRP A 80 -4.58 -2.47 -5.55
C TRP A 80 -3.90 -2.29 -4.19
N HIS A 81 -4.44 -2.96 -3.16
CA HIS A 81 -3.86 -2.99 -1.81
C HIS A 81 -3.91 -4.41 -1.24
N ARG A 82 -2.90 -4.74 -0.42
CA ARG A 82 -2.88 -5.98 0.37
C ARG A 82 -3.49 -5.67 1.74
N ILE A 83 -4.72 -6.16 1.95
CA ILE A 83 -5.51 -5.95 3.16
C ILE A 83 -5.75 -7.32 3.79
N HIS A 84 -5.36 -7.50 5.07
CA HIS A 84 -5.48 -8.77 5.80
C HIS A 84 -4.90 -9.95 5.00
N ASN A 85 -3.69 -9.77 4.49
CA ASN A 85 -2.97 -10.76 3.69
C ASN A 85 -3.62 -11.14 2.34
N ARG A 86 -4.61 -10.39 1.86
CA ARG A 86 -5.31 -10.61 0.59
C ARG A 86 -5.23 -9.39 -0.30
N PHE A 87 -4.94 -9.57 -1.58
CA PHE A 87 -5.00 -8.48 -2.54
C PHE A 87 -6.44 -8.15 -2.90
N ARG A 88 -6.79 -6.86 -2.77
CA ARG A 88 -8.09 -6.29 -3.08
C ARG A 88 -7.93 -5.06 -3.96
N TYR A 89 -8.94 -4.77 -4.76
CA TYR A 89 -8.93 -3.58 -5.61
C TYR A 89 -10.04 -2.62 -5.22
N PHE A 90 -9.68 -1.36 -5.05
CA PHE A 90 -10.59 -0.26 -4.76
C PHE A 90 -10.65 0.68 -5.96
N GLY A 91 -11.84 0.99 -6.44
CA GLY A 91 -12.03 1.82 -7.64
C GLY A 91 -11.35 3.17 -7.52
N LYS A 92 -10.53 3.56 -8.51
CA LYS A 92 -9.70 4.79 -8.48
C LYS A 92 -10.51 6.06 -8.19
N GLN A 93 -11.70 6.18 -8.77
CA GLN A 93 -12.55 7.37 -8.58
C GLN A 93 -13.47 7.26 -7.37
N THR A 94 -13.95 6.07 -7.05
CA THR A 94 -15.01 5.86 -6.06
C THR A 94 -14.53 5.32 -4.73
N GLY A 95 -13.34 4.70 -4.66
CA GLY A 95 -12.85 3.97 -3.50
C GLY A 95 -13.63 2.69 -3.18
N ARG A 96 -14.64 2.32 -3.96
CA ARG A 96 -15.46 1.11 -3.72
C ARG A 96 -14.67 -0.15 -4.03
N MET A 97 -14.66 -1.10 -3.12
CA MET A 97 -14.07 -2.42 -3.36
C MET A 97 -14.77 -3.11 -4.54
N ARG A 98 -13.99 -3.65 -5.46
CA ARG A 98 -14.50 -4.43 -6.59
C ARG A 98 -14.72 -5.88 -6.16
N ILE A 99 -15.82 -6.47 -6.65
CA ILE A 99 -16.20 -7.87 -6.42
C ILE A 99 -16.73 -8.48 -7.72
N ASN A 100 -16.52 -9.79 -7.92
CA ASN A 100 -17.01 -10.54 -9.07
C ASN A 100 -16.67 -9.91 -10.43
N GLN A 101 -15.45 -9.39 -10.61
CA GLN A 101 -15.04 -8.77 -11.86
C GLN A 101 -13.53 -8.91 -12.10
N THR A 102 -13.11 -8.70 -13.32
CA THR A 102 -11.71 -8.69 -13.72
C THR A 102 -11.20 -7.26 -13.81
N VAL A 103 -10.05 -6.97 -13.20
CA VAL A 103 -9.36 -5.68 -13.25
C VAL A 103 -7.93 -5.91 -13.72
N ASN A 104 -7.57 -5.35 -14.86
CA ASN A 104 -6.24 -5.52 -15.47
C ASN A 104 -5.81 -7.00 -15.55
N GLY A 105 -6.68 -7.87 -16.10
CA GLY A 105 -6.44 -9.31 -16.23
C GLY A 105 -6.54 -10.11 -14.92
N ARG A 106 -6.72 -9.47 -13.75
CA ARG A 106 -6.81 -10.14 -12.46
C ARG A 106 -8.25 -10.37 -12.04
N LYS A 107 -8.64 -11.64 -11.92
CA LYS A 107 -9.98 -12.05 -11.50
C LYS A 107 -10.17 -11.81 -10.01
N ILE A 108 -11.21 -11.07 -9.64
CA ILE A 108 -11.62 -10.79 -8.26
C ILE A 108 -12.88 -11.59 -7.97
N ASN A 109 -12.90 -12.34 -6.88
CA ASN A 109 -14.03 -13.16 -6.46
C ASN A 109 -15.14 -12.36 -5.75
N SER A 110 -16.20 -13.06 -5.31
CA SER A 110 -17.33 -12.46 -4.57
C SER A 110 -16.95 -11.84 -3.22
N LYS A 111 -15.83 -12.25 -2.64
CA LYS A 111 -15.27 -11.68 -1.39
C LYS A 111 -14.35 -10.48 -1.64
N GLY A 112 -14.23 -10.01 -2.90
CA GLY A 112 -13.37 -8.90 -3.29
C GLY A 112 -11.88 -9.23 -3.24
N VAL A 113 -11.51 -10.50 -3.32
CA VAL A 113 -10.13 -10.98 -3.27
C VAL A 113 -9.66 -11.37 -4.66
N TRP A 114 -8.48 -10.98 -5.03
CA TRP A 114 -7.83 -11.50 -6.22
C TRP A 114 -7.46 -12.98 -6.00
N THR A 115 -7.88 -13.82 -6.93
CA THR A 115 -7.57 -15.26 -6.97
C THR A 115 -6.64 -15.49 -8.15
N PRO A 116 -5.32 -15.63 -7.94
CA PRO A 116 -4.40 -16.01 -9.01
C PRO A 116 -4.76 -17.46 -9.46
N VAL A 117 -4.65 -17.67 -10.74
CA VAL A 117 -4.58 -19.04 -11.28
C VAL A 117 -3.11 -19.45 -11.18
N VAL A 118 -2.84 -20.48 -10.40
CA VAL A 118 -1.52 -21.10 -10.31
C VAL A 118 -1.59 -22.39 -11.12
N VAL A 119 -0.81 -22.48 -12.16
CA VAL A 119 -0.58 -23.70 -12.89
C VAL A 119 0.66 -24.34 -12.29
N LEU A 120 0.50 -25.51 -11.69
CA LEU A 120 1.62 -26.34 -11.25
C LEU A 120 1.95 -27.26 -12.41
N ASP A 121 3.15 -27.13 -12.91
CA ASP A 121 3.74 -28.06 -13.87
C ASP A 121 4.80 -28.87 -13.11
N PRO A 122 4.46 -30.07 -12.62
CA PRO A 122 5.40 -30.91 -11.90
C PRO A 122 6.43 -31.46 -12.90
N GLY A 123 7.54 -30.76 -13.05
CA GLY A 123 8.59 -31.07 -14.02
C GLY A 123 9.38 -32.36 -13.71
N HIS A 124 9.26 -32.90 -12.48
CA HIS A 124 10.01 -34.08 -12.04
C HIS A 124 9.12 -35.07 -11.29
N SER A 125 9.32 -36.33 -11.52
CA SER A 125 8.55 -37.41 -10.87
C SER A 125 9.46 -38.38 -10.09
N ALA A 126 8.87 -39.13 -9.17
CA ALA A 126 9.57 -40.19 -8.43
C ALA A 126 10.03 -41.35 -9.34
N VAL A 127 9.35 -41.52 -10.45
CA VAL A 127 9.65 -42.57 -11.44
C VAL A 127 10.07 -41.88 -12.73
N VAL A 128 11.35 -42.01 -13.06
CA VAL A 128 11.92 -41.48 -14.30
C VAL A 128 11.42 -42.30 -15.48
N ALA A 129 10.69 -41.65 -16.41
CA ALA A 129 10.29 -42.32 -17.64
C ALA A 129 11.51 -42.49 -18.56
N SER A 130 11.94 -43.72 -18.82
CA SER A 130 13.02 -44.03 -19.73
C SER A 130 12.71 -43.65 -21.17
N GLY A 131 13.71 -43.21 -21.92
CA GLY A 131 13.61 -42.91 -23.35
C GLY A 131 13.75 -41.43 -23.68
N TYR A 132 13.54 -41.12 -24.93
CA TYR A 132 13.71 -39.81 -25.51
C TYR A 132 12.40 -39.28 -26.07
N GLU A 133 12.25 -37.95 -26.07
CA GLU A 133 11.12 -37.25 -26.70
C GLU A 133 11.64 -36.08 -27.56
N PRO A 134 10.89 -35.63 -28.59
CA PRO A 134 11.26 -34.46 -29.35
C PRO A 134 11.29 -33.22 -28.46
N LEU A 135 12.23 -32.29 -28.68
CA LEU A 135 12.33 -31.00 -27.99
C LEU A 135 11.09 -30.12 -28.19
N GLY A 136 10.27 -30.40 -29.21
CA GLY A 136 9.02 -29.69 -29.50
C GLY A 136 8.33 -30.27 -30.73
N PRO A 137 7.11 -29.81 -31.04
CA PRO A 137 6.35 -30.30 -32.18
C PRO A 137 7.13 -30.12 -33.49
N GLY A 138 7.42 -31.22 -34.19
CA GLY A 138 8.18 -31.25 -35.44
C GLY A 138 9.70 -31.15 -35.31
N SER A 139 10.25 -31.17 -34.08
CA SER A 139 11.69 -31.16 -33.86
C SER A 139 12.32 -32.51 -34.20
N GLY A 140 13.40 -32.52 -34.97
CA GLY A 140 14.28 -33.70 -35.16
C GLY A 140 15.27 -33.94 -34.03
N GLN A 141 15.37 -33.00 -33.06
CA GLN A 141 16.22 -33.12 -31.89
C GLN A 141 15.45 -33.78 -30.75
N MET A 142 16.12 -34.72 -30.08
CA MET A 142 15.56 -35.51 -28.97
C MET A 142 16.20 -35.10 -27.67
N LYS A 143 15.43 -35.11 -26.58
CA LYS A 143 15.88 -34.99 -25.18
C LYS A 143 15.43 -36.21 -24.38
N GLU A 144 16.06 -36.49 -23.27
CA GLU A 144 15.53 -37.46 -22.31
C GLU A 144 14.16 -37.02 -21.80
N LYS A 145 13.25 -37.97 -21.65
CA LYS A 145 11.87 -37.69 -21.25
C LYS A 145 11.77 -37.02 -19.88
N ASP A 146 12.33 -37.62 -18.88
CA ASP A 146 12.24 -37.12 -17.50
C ASP A 146 13.63 -37.19 -16.86
N THR A 147 13.86 -36.25 -15.95
CA THR A 147 14.98 -36.27 -15.02
C THR A 147 14.46 -36.38 -13.59
N SER A 148 15.21 -37.03 -12.73
CA SER A 148 14.86 -37.23 -11.31
C SER A 148 14.78 -35.93 -10.52
N GLY A 149 15.14 -34.80 -11.12
CA GLY A 149 15.20 -33.51 -10.43
C GLY A 149 16.40 -33.40 -9.48
N THR A 150 16.41 -32.35 -8.72
CA THR A 150 17.44 -32.09 -7.72
C THR A 150 16.93 -32.37 -6.30
N GLN A 151 17.87 -32.55 -5.37
CA GLN A 151 17.59 -32.72 -3.95
C GLN A 151 18.11 -31.49 -3.20
N GLY A 152 17.32 -30.96 -2.25
CA GLY A 152 17.74 -29.85 -1.41
C GLY A 152 18.92 -30.23 -0.53
N VAL A 153 20.02 -29.50 -0.65
CA VAL A 153 21.28 -29.78 0.06
C VAL A 153 21.13 -29.75 1.57
N ALA A 154 20.31 -28.85 2.07
CA ALA A 154 20.08 -28.68 3.51
C ALA A 154 18.95 -29.58 4.07
N THR A 155 17.96 -29.90 3.26
CA THR A 155 16.75 -30.61 3.71
C THR A 155 16.73 -32.09 3.30
N GLY A 156 17.49 -32.46 2.30
CA GLY A 156 17.46 -33.81 1.71
C GLY A 156 16.11 -34.15 1.03
N VAL A 157 15.23 -33.16 0.87
CA VAL A 157 13.91 -33.38 0.25
C VAL A 157 14.06 -33.27 -1.27
N GLU A 158 13.57 -34.27 -1.97
CA GLU A 158 13.57 -34.34 -3.44
C GLU A 158 12.55 -33.37 -4.02
N GLU A 159 12.88 -32.73 -5.15
CA GLU A 159 12.08 -31.67 -5.77
C GLU A 159 10.64 -32.10 -6.07
N TYR A 160 10.45 -33.34 -6.57
CA TYR A 160 9.10 -33.84 -6.89
C TYR A 160 8.18 -33.92 -5.66
N LYS A 161 8.73 -34.13 -4.45
CA LYS A 161 7.94 -34.15 -3.20
C LYS A 161 7.47 -32.76 -2.82
N LEU A 162 8.25 -31.73 -3.14
CA LEU A 162 7.88 -30.32 -2.89
C LEU A 162 6.82 -29.82 -3.85
N ASN A 163 6.82 -30.33 -5.09
CA ASN A 163 5.86 -29.91 -6.13
C ASN A 163 4.46 -30.50 -5.96
N LEU A 164 4.32 -31.58 -5.19
CA LEU A 164 3.06 -32.29 -4.95
C LEU A 164 2.49 -32.12 -3.53
N SER A 165 3.14 -31.35 -2.65
CA SER A 165 2.76 -31.14 -1.25
C SER A 165 1.78 -29.97 -1.01
#